data_8589d9e8df801236a11aa004ab206fa9
#
_entry.id   8589d9e8df801236a11aa004ab206fa9
#
_cell.length_a   1.000
_cell.length_b   1.000
_cell.length_c   1.000
_cell.angle_alpha   90.00
_cell.angle_beta   90.00
_cell.angle_gamma   90.00
#
_symmetry.space_group_name_H-M   'P 1'
#
loop_
_entity.id
_entity.type
_entity.pdbx_description
1 polymer ?
#
loop_
_entity_poly.entity_id
_entity_poly.type
_entity_poly.pdbx_seq_one_letter_code
_entity_poly.pdbx_strand_id
1 'polypeptide(L)' 'MNVKVNGDFREIPDGETVRALVARYNLKPEKVAIELNRRLVRSEKYDTALNDGDEIEIVTFVGGG' A
#
# COMPACT_ATOMS: atom_id res chain seq x y z
N MET A 1 -10.88 6.03 7.36
CA MET A 1 -10.61 6.85 6.16
C MET A 1 -10.76 6.00 4.91
N ASN A 2 -11.03 6.64 3.80
CA ASN A 2 -11.21 5.94 2.54
C ASN A 2 -9.99 6.11 1.65
N VAL A 3 -9.55 5.00 1.09
CA VAL A 3 -8.44 4.99 0.12
C VAL A 3 -8.84 4.15 -1.08
N LYS A 4 -8.07 4.26 -2.15
CA LYS A 4 -8.30 3.47 -3.35
C LYS A 4 -7.09 2.56 -3.52
N VAL A 5 -7.33 1.25 -3.51
CA VAL A 5 -6.26 0.26 -3.63
C VAL A 5 -6.47 -0.52 -4.91
N ASN A 6 -5.53 -0.40 -5.83
CA ASN A 6 -5.61 -1.06 -7.14
C ASN A 6 -6.97 -0.81 -7.82
N GLY A 7 -7.45 0.42 -7.72
CA GLY A 7 -8.70 0.82 -8.34
C GLY A 7 -9.96 0.60 -7.51
N ASP A 8 -9.86 -0.08 -6.38
CA ASP A 8 -11.02 -0.37 -5.55
C ASP A 8 -11.02 0.49 -4.29
N PHE A 9 -12.18 1.03 -3.95
CA PHE A 9 -12.32 1.81 -2.71
C PHE A 9 -12.28 0.88 -1.50
N ARG A 10 -11.53 1.29 -0.48
CA ARG A 10 -11.39 0.55 0.77
C ARG A 10 -11.47 1.52 1.94
N GLU A 11 -12.18 1.10 2.98
CA GLU A 11 -12.17 1.83 4.23
C GLU A 11 -11.15 1.21 5.16
N ILE A 12 -10.24 2.04 5.69
CA ILE A 12 -9.16 1.57 6.58
C ILE A 12 -9.10 2.50 7.79
N PRO A 13 -8.49 2.06 8.89
CA PRO A 13 -8.36 2.91 10.07
C PRO A 13 -7.53 4.16 9.79
N ASP A 14 -7.88 5.24 10.45
CA ASP A 14 -7.08 6.46 10.39
C ASP A 14 -5.68 6.18 10.89
N GLY A 15 -4.69 6.74 10.20
CA GLY A 15 -3.30 6.55 10.59
C GLY A 15 -2.66 5.27 10.08
N GLU A 16 -3.39 4.46 9.33
CA GLU A 16 -2.81 3.24 8.79
C GLU A 16 -1.62 3.56 7.88
N THR A 17 -0.55 2.79 8.01
CA THR A 17 0.65 2.96 7.20
C THR A 17 0.59 2.10 5.95
N VAL A 18 1.50 2.40 5.01
CA VAL A 18 1.65 1.54 3.82
C VAL A 18 1.95 0.10 4.24
N ARG A 19 2.85 -0.08 5.21
CA ARG A 19 3.22 -1.42 5.70
C ARG A 19 2.01 -2.16 6.25
N ALA A 20 1.19 -1.49 7.04
CA ALA A 20 -0.01 -2.10 7.61
C ALA A 20 -1.02 -2.47 6.52
N LEU A 21 -1.17 -1.62 5.52
CA LEU A 21 -2.06 -1.91 4.41
C LEU A 21 -1.60 -3.15 3.64
N VAL A 22 -0.31 -3.25 3.36
CA VAL A 22 0.25 -4.42 2.68
C VAL A 22 -0.03 -5.70 3.46
N ALA A 23 0.13 -5.64 4.79
CA ALA A 23 -0.14 -6.79 5.65
C ALA A 23 -1.61 -7.19 5.64
N ARG A 24 -2.50 -6.22 5.47
CA ARG A 24 -3.94 -6.47 5.38
C ARG A 24 -4.29 -7.38 4.21
N TYR A 25 -3.51 -7.33 3.15
CA TYR A 25 -3.69 -8.19 1.97
C TYR A 25 -2.88 -9.47 2.06
N ASN A 26 -2.33 -9.78 3.24
CA ASN A 26 -1.49 -10.98 3.46
C ASN A 26 -0.28 -10.99 2.54
N LEU A 27 0.24 -9.81 2.24
CA LEU A 27 1.43 -9.65 1.41
C LEU A 27 2.59 -9.22 2.29
N LYS A 28 3.80 -9.50 1.80
CA LYS A 28 5.03 -9.15 2.50
C LYS A 28 5.62 -7.89 1.88
N PRO A 29 6.07 -6.93 2.70
CA PRO A 29 6.62 -5.68 2.16
C PRO A 29 7.78 -5.90 1.18
N GLU A 30 8.58 -6.94 1.39
CA GLU A 30 9.73 -7.20 0.53
C GLU A 30 9.33 -7.85 -0.80
N LYS A 31 8.06 -8.22 -0.96
CA LYS A 31 7.57 -8.88 -2.17
C LYS A 31 6.65 -7.99 -3.01
N VAL A 32 6.60 -6.71 -2.70
CA VAL A 32 5.70 -5.80 -3.40
C VAL A 32 6.45 -4.54 -3.82
N ALA A 33 5.90 -3.88 -4.83
CA ALA A 33 6.24 -2.50 -5.18
C ALA A 33 4.99 -1.67 -4.92
N ILE A 34 5.18 -0.48 -4.38
CA ILE A 34 4.07 0.38 -3.99
C ILE A 34 4.18 1.72 -4.71
N GLU A 35 3.07 2.14 -5.30
CA GLU A 35 2.92 3.53 -5.74
C GLU A 35 1.86 4.19 -4.90
N LEU A 36 2.15 5.39 -4.44
CA LEU A 36 1.22 6.20 -3.69
C LEU A 36 0.99 7.48 -4.47
N ASN A 37 -0.25 7.69 -4.89
CA ASN A 37 -0.63 8.84 -5.71
C ASN A 37 0.29 8.95 -6.93
N ARG A 38 0.56 7.82 -7.57
CA ARG A 38 1.34 7.68 -8.81
C ARG A 38 2.84 7.91 -8.61
N ARG A 39 3.32 7.84 -7.38
CA ARG A 39 4.73 7.96 -7.08
C ARG A 39 5.23 6.71 -6.39
N LEU A 40 6.38 6.21 -6.82
CA LEU A 40 6.98 5.05 -6.19
C LEU A 40 7.32 5.36 -4.74
N VAL A 41 6.95 4.45 -3.84
CA VAL A 41 7.29 4.54 -2.43
C VAL A 41 8.37 3.51 -2.16
N ARG A 42 9.51 3.98 -1.66
CA ARG A 42 10.60 3.09 -1.30
C ARG A 42 10.31 2.40 0.03
N SER A 43 10.89 1.22 0.21
CA SER A 43 10.59 0.40 1.39
C SER A 43 10.89 1.12 2.71
N GLU A 44 11.90 1.99 2.75
CA GLU A 44 12.20 2.74 3.95
C GLU A 44 11.13 3.78 4.30
N LYS A 45 10.17 4.00 3.40
CA LYS A 45 9.05 4.91 3.64
C LYS A 45 7.74 4.18 3.92
N TYR A 46 7.78 2.86 4.06
CA TYR A 46 6.56 2.09 4.25
C TYR A 46 5.87 2.35 5.60
N ASP A 47 6.54 2.99 6.54
CA ASP A 47 5.92 3.37 7.81
C ASP A 47 5.24 4.74 7.75
N THR A 48 5.15 5.32 6.56
CA THR A 48 4.43 6.57 6.34
C THR A 48 2.93 6.32 6.44
N ALA A 49 2.24 7.16 7.20
CA ALA A 49 0.79 7.06 7.34
C ALA A 49 0.10 7.50 6.05
N LEU A 50 -0.96 6.79 5.71
CA LEU A 50 -1.82 7.13 4.58
C LEU A 50 -2.78 8.23 4.98
N ASN A 51 -3.30 8.94 3.99
CA ASN A 51 -4.29 10.00 4.18
C ASN A 51 -5.57 9.65 3.46
N ASP A 52 -6.67 10.19 3.95
CA ASP A 52 -7.96 10.01 3.29
C ASP A 52 -7.88 10.45 1.84
N GLY A 53 -8.40 9.62 0.94
CA GLY A 53 -8.39 9.92 -0.49
C GLY A 53 -7.14 9.44 -1.22
N ASP A 54 -6.17 8.89 -0.53
CA ASP A 54 -4.95 8.39 -1.19
C ASP A 54 -5.28 7.27 -2.16
N GLU A 55 -4.51 7.22 -3.26
CA GLU A 55 -4.56 6.12 -4.22
C GLU A 55 -3.30 5.31 -4.10
N ILE A 56 -3.45 4.00 -3.86
CA ILE A 56 -2.34 3.08 -3.69
C ILE A 56 -2.41 2.00 -4.77
N GLU A 57 -1.28 1.77 -5.43
CA GLU A 57 -1.12 0.62 -6.32
C GLU A 57 -0.15 -0.34 -5.67
N ILE A 58 -0.56 -1.59 -5.54
CA ILE A 58 0.28 -2.65 -5.00
C ILE A 58 0.56 -3.64 -6.11
N VAL A 59 1.83 -3.79 -6.46
CA VAL A 59 2.25 -4.76 -7.47
C VAL A 59 3.04 -5.84 -6.76
N THR A 60 2.63 -7.09 -6.95
CA THR A 60 3.30 -8.22 -6.34
C THR A 60 4.30 -8.81 -7.33
N PHE A 61 5.42 -9.28 -6.80
CA PHE A 61 6.40 -10.00 -7.61
C PHE A 61 6.07 -11.48 -7.55
N VAL A 62 5.76 -12.04 -8.70
CA VAL A 62 5.32 -13.42 -8.82
C VAL A 62 6.52 -14.30 -9.11
N GLY A 63 6.46 -15.50 -8.61
CA GLY A 63 7.39 -16.52 -8.99
C GLY A 63 8.71 -16.42 -8.30
N GLY A 64 8.91 -15.54 -7.55
CA GLY A 64 10.11 -15.37 -6.85
C GLY A 64 11.05 -16.57 -6.98
N GLY A 65 11.39 -16.78 -7.93
CA GLY A 65 12.28 -17.91 -8.12
C GLY A 65 13.10 -18.11 -6.93
#